data_b3b0ad63910b132d54de935d6f0237aa
#
_entry.id   b3b0ad63910b132d54de935d6f0237aa
#
_cell.length_a   1.000
_cell.length_b   1.000
_cell.length_c   1.000
_cell.angle_alpha   90.00
_cell.angle_beta   90.00
_cell.angle_gamma   90.00
#
_symmetry.space_group_name_H-M   'P 1'
#
loop_
_entity.id
_entity.type
_entity.pdbx_description
1 polymer ?
#
loop_
_entity_poly.entity_id
_entity_poly.type
_entity_poly.pdbx_seq_one_letter_code
_entity_poly.pdbx_strand_id
1 'polypeptide(L)'
;MAKTSGKTSSNPRGRRPAAGGAKRNAPSPLTTLLGGLKDLMKVNFDNRRIPTLIGLALAACSLFACLALITFLFSGGSDQSLIYAARDGEAAAELGREAKNILGLPGARLADYLFNQLFGWGIVFALSYVVYLFAHLIWRPRIAPYRYITSFLINGFLLLWVSVAAAGLQSLFPSDSFLRWGGLRGEELFTYIYRGIGIAGLLGVLAFTLLIFAVTCSSRVLSAIQNPKVPKVPHVSVPRPEMGGFFSRLFSRKK
;
A
#
# COMPACT_ATOMS: atom_id res chain seq x y z
N MET A 1 82.85 -12.66 40.01
CA MET A 1 83.66 -11.51 39.60
C MET A 1 82.68 -10.45 39.16
N ALA A 2 82.35 -9.49 40.02
CA ALA A 2 82.97 -8.16 40.12
C ALA A 2 82.68 -7.36 38.83
N LYS A 3 82.12 -6.21 38.84
CA LYS A 3 82.12 -4.97 39.64
C LYS A 3 81.05 -4.00 39.08
N THR A 4 80.13 -3.42 39.77
CA THR A 4 80.18 -2.13 40.46
C THR A 4 80.25 -0.91 39.55
N SER A 5 79.40 0.03 39.94
CA SER A 5 79.59 1.48 40.03
C SER A 5 78.79 2.29 38.97
N GLY A 6 77.98 3.28 39.18
CA GLY A 6 77.76 4.13 40.32
C GLY A 6 77.38 5.51 39.79
N LYS A 7 76.43 6.16 40.43
CA LYS A 7 76.33 7.61 40.63
C LYS A 7 76.30 8.52 39.38
N THR A 8 75.47 9.53 39.27
CA THR A 8 75.12 10.64 40.20
C THR A 8 74.01 11.48 39.51
N SER A 9 72.97 11.80 40.16
CA SER A 9 72.50 13.12 40.61
C SER A 9 72.95 14.31 39.82
N SER A 10 71.99 14.97 39.14
CA SER A 10 71.88 16.43 39.20
C SER A 10 70.53 16.89 38.67
N ASN A 11 69.73 17.41 39.60
CA ASN A 11 68.61 18.28 39.33
C ASN A 11 69.11 19.69 39.11
N PRO A 12 68.63 20.41 38.13
CA PRO A 12 68.39 21.85 38.33
C PRO A 12 67.02 22.36 37.85
N ARG A 13 66.34 22.85 38.79
CA ARG A 13 65.65 24.18 38.82
C ARG A 13 64.77 24.52 37.61
N GLY A 14 63.52 24.51 37.89
CA GLY A 14 62.62 25.65 37.77
C GLY A 14 62.67 26.46 36.49
N ARG A 15 61.71 26.13 35.56
CA ARG A 15 61.13 27.18 34.70
C ARG A 15 59.61 27.09 34.81
N ARG A 16 59.04 28.08 35.50
CA ARG A 16 57.62 28.40 35.45
C ARG A 16 57.32 28.79 34.01
N PRO A 17 56.35 28.19 33.31
CA PRO A 17 55.78 28.80 32.10
C PRO A 17 54.85 29.95 32.52
N ALA A 18 55.04 31.06 31.87
CA ALA A 18 54.24 32.24 32.00
C ALA A 18 52.78 31.96 31.74
N ALA A 19 51.93 32.46 32.64
CA ALA A 19 50.50 32.57 32.45
C ALA A 19 50.17 33.47 31.27
N GLY A 20 50.12 32.92 30.06
CA GLY A 20 49.47 33.51 28.88
C GLY A 20 47.99 33.25 29.00
N GLY A 21 47.24 34.19 29.54
CA GLY A 21 45.79 34.22 29.56
C GLY A 21 45.25 34.29 28.12
N ALA A 22 45.03 33.15 27.49
CA ALA A 22 44.20 33.07 26.30
C ALA A 22 42.77 33.37 26.75
N LYS A 23 42.29 34.61 26.55
CA LYS A 23 40.86 34.95 26.59
C LYS A 23 40.15 34.00 25.63
N ARG A 24 39.54 32.94 26.17
CA ARG A 24 38.53 32.17 25.44
C ARG A 24 37.38 33.12 25.16
N ASN A 25 37.37 33.71 23.98
CA ASN A 25 36.21 34.43 23.48
C ASN A 25 35.03 33.43 23.53
N ALA A 26 34.11 33.66 24.45
CA ALA A 26 32.84 32.91 24.48
C ALA A 26 32.19 33.06 23.11
N PRO A 27 31.75 31.98 22.47
CA PRO A 27 31.10 32.04 21.17
C PRO A 27 29.86 32.92 21.31
N SER A 28 29.71 33.89 20.38
CA SER A 28 28.55 34.77 20.38
C SER A 28 27.26 33.93 20.27
N PRO A 29 26.14 34.36 20.88
CA PRO A 29 24.88 33.62 20.81
C PRO A 29 24.46 33.31 19.37
N LEU A 30 24.83 34.15 18.40
CA LEU A 30 24.62 33.92 16.98
C LEU A 30 25.43 32.73 16.41
N THR A 31 26.71 32.60 16.84
CA THR A 31 27.55 31.47 16.41
C THR A 31 27.09 30.16 17.01
N THR A 32 26.49 30.17 18.20
CA THR A 32 25.90 28.98 18.85
C THR A 32 24.60 28.57 18.15
N LEU A 33 23.74 29.53 17.77
CA LEU A 33 22.53 29.29 16.99
C LEU A 33 22.85 28.79 15.57
N LEU A 34 23.83 29.41 14.88
CA LEU A 34 24.28 28.98 13.56
C LEU A 34 24.95 27.60 13.60
N GLY A 35 25.67 27.27 14.67
CA GLY A 35 26.23 25.94 14.92
C GLY A 35 25.13 24.91 15.09
N GLY A 36 24.12 25.19 15.90
CA GLY A 36 22.95 24.34 16.10
C GLY A 36 22.14 24.13 14.82
N LEU A 37 21.92 25.18 14.01
CA LEU A 37 21.30 25.09 12.68
C LEU A 37 22.13 24.26 11.70
N LYS A 38 23.46 24.42 11.73
CA LYS A 38 24.38 23.67 10.88
C LYS A 38 24.43 22.18 11.27
N ASP A 39 24.31 21.86 12.57
CA ASP A 39 24.22 20.51 13.06
C ASP A 39 22.85 19.88 12.79
N LEU A 40 21.77 20.66 12.79
CA LEU A 40 20.45 20.25 12.29
C LEU A 40 20.45 20.04 10.77
N MET A 41 21.19 20.83 10.01
CA MET A 41 21.34 20.69 8.55
C MET A 41 22.41 19.67 8.15
N LYS A 42 23.27 19.21 9.04
CA LYS A 42 24.03 17.97 8.87
C LYS A 42 23.12 16.77 9.02
N VAL A 43 22.17 16.69 8.14
CA VAL A 43 21.34 15.49 7.98
C VAL A 43 22.24 14.40 7.43
N ASN A 44 22.80 13.61 8.30
CA ASN A 44 23.57 12.43 7.93
C ASN A 44 22.56 11.43 7.32
N PHE A 45 22.58 11.26 5.98
CA PHE A 45 21.66 10.37 5.23
C PHE A 45 21.69 8.92 5.72
N ASP A 46 22.69 8.55 6.49
CA ASP A 46 22.86 7.24 7.10
C ASP A 46 22.08 7.09 8.41
N ASN A 47 21.43 8.15 8.89
CA ASN A 47 20.75 8.18 10.17
C ASN A 47 19.28 7.76 9.99
N ARG A 48 18.78 6.85 10.83
CA ARG A 48 17.37 6.39 10.88
C ARG A 48 16.32 7.52 10.95
N ARG A 49 16.73 8.74 11.24
CA ARG A 49 15.84 9.92 11.40
C ARG A 49 15.11 10.27 10.11
N ILE A 50 15.79 10.23 8.95
CA ILE A 50 15.18 10.64 7.67
C ILE A 50 14.07 9.68 7.24
N PRO A 51 14.30 8.36 7.14
CA PRO A 51 13.23 7.44 6.75
C PRO A 51 12.06 7.49 7.74
N THR A 52 12.33 7.69 9.05
CA THR A 52 11.27 7.83 10.05
C THR A 52 10.47 9.11 9.84
N LEU A 53 11.10 10.26 9.54
CA LEU A 53 10.40 11.52 9.24
C LEU A 53 9.55 11.40 7.97
N ILE A 54 10.09 10.80 6.92
CA ILE A 54 9.34 10.53 5.69
C ILE A 54 8.16 9.60 5.99
N GLY A 55 8.39 8.54 6.76
CA GLY A 55 7.33 7.62 7.18
C GLY A 55 6.23 8.31 7.98
N LEU A 56 6.59 9.23 8.88
CA LEU A 56 5.61 10.00 9.67
C LEU A 56 4.81 10.97 8.77
N ALA A 57 5.46 11.64 7.81
CA ALA A 57 4.77 12.49 6.85
C ALA A 57 3.80 11.68 5.98
N LEU A 58 4.21 10.51 5.48
CA LEU A 58 3.33 9.61 4.73
C LEU A 58 2.16 9.11 5.58
N ALA A 59 2.38 8.81 6.87
CA ALA A 59 1.33 8.40 7.79
C ALA A 59 0.30 9.53 7.98
N ALA A 60 0.75 10.77 8.18
CA ALA A 60 -0.14 11.92 8.30
C ALA A 60 -0.95 12.16 7.00
N CYS A 61 -0.30 12.11 5.83
CA CYS A 61 -0.97 12.25 4.55
C CYS A 61 -1.99 11.13 4.28
N SER A 62 -1.64 9.87 4.61
CA SER A 62 -2.54 8.74 4.43
C SER A 62 -3.74 8.81 5.38
N LEU A 63 -3.54 9.23 6.62
CA LEU A 63 -4.62 9.45 7.58
C LEU A 63 -5.57 10.55 7.10
N PHE A 64 -5.02 11.68 6.64
CA PHE A 64 -5.80 12.77 6.06
C PHE A 64 -6.64 12.28 4.87
N ALA A 65 -6.03 11.55 3.93
CA ALA A 65 -6.73 11.00 2.77
C ALA A 65 -7.81 9.96 3.15
N CYS A 66 -7.54 9.09 4.13
CA CYS A 66 -8.52 8.13 4.63
C CYS A 66 -9.73 8.83 5.26
N LEU A 67 -9.50 9.83 6.13
CA LEU A 67 -10.59 10.60 6.75
C LEU A 67 -11.40 11.37 5.71
N ALA A 68 -10.72 12.00 4.73
CA ALA A 68 -11.38 12.67 3.62
C ALA A 68 -12.30 11.73 2.83
N LEU A 69 -11.79 10.53 2.46
CA LEU A 69 -12.54 9.54 1.70
C LEU A 69 -13.71 8.95 2.49
N ILE A 70 -13.48 8.58 3.75
CA ILE A 70 -14.57 8.03 4.60
C ILE A 70 -15.70 9.02 4.72
N THR A 71 -15.41 10.29 5.03
CA THR A 71 -16.45 11.32 5.14
C THR A 71 -17.10 11.61 3.80
N PHE A 72 -16.36 11.61 2.70
CA PHE A 72 -16.88 11.83 1.35
C PHE A 72 -17.90 10.77 0.92
N LEU A 73 -17.71 9.51 1.32
CA LEU A 73 -18.69 8.45 1.01
C LEU A 73 -20.09 8.76 1.58
N PHE A 74 -20.17 9.53 2.67
CA PHE A 74 -21.43 9.90 3.31
C PHE A 74 -21.91 11.32 2.96
N SER A 75 -20.99 12.27 2.74
CA SER A 75 -21.31 13.69 2.51
C SER A 75 -21.08 14.16 1.07
N GLY A 76 -20.45 13.34 0.22
CA GLY A 76 -19.97 13.76 -1.09
C GLY A 76 -21.04 14.33 -2.02
N GLY A 77 -22.28 13.82 -1.94
CA GLY A 77 -23.37 14.34 -2.76
C GLY A 77 -23.71 15.81 -2.47
N SER A 78 -23.65 16.21 -1.20
CA SER A 78 -23.86 17.62 -0.81
C SER A 78 -22.63 18.49 -1.05
N ASP A 79 -21.44 17.92 -0.91
CA ASP A 79 -20.19 18.66 -1.07
C ASP A 79 -19.80 18.84 -2.54
N GLN A 80 -20.36 18.04 -3.45
CA GLN A 80 -20.04 18.08 -4.87
C GLN A 80 -20.44 19.43 -5.51
N SER A 81 -21.61 19.98 -5.17
CA SER A 81 -22.05 21.30 -5.64
C SER A 81 -21.11 22.40 -5.15
N LEU A 82 -20.66 22.32 -3.89
CA LEU A 82 -19.68 23.26 -3.32
C LEU A 82 -18.30 23.16 -3.98
N ILE A 83 -17.88 21.93 -4.34
CA ILE A 83 -16.61 21.73 -5.05
C ILE A 83 -16.65 22.41 -6.43
N TYR A 84 -17.77 22.28 -7.17
CA TYR A 84 -17.93 22.92 -8.46
C TYR A 84 -18.03 24.44 -8.35
N ALA A 85 -18.86 24.98 -7.44
CA ALA A 85 -18.98 26.42 -7.20
C ALA A 85 -17.63 27.06 -6.82
N ALA A 86 -16.87 26.41 -5.95
CA ALA A 86 -15.54 26.87 -5.56
C ALA A 86 -14.49 26.78 -6.69
N ARG A 87 -14.75 26.01 -7.75
CA ARG A 87 -13.91 25.94 -8.94
C ARG A 87 -14.14 27.16 -9.85
N ASP A 88 -15.38 27.66 -9.90
CA ASP A 88 -15.80 28.77 -10.76
C ASP A 88 -15.46 30.15 -10.20
N GLY A 89 -14.73 30.24 -9.08
CA GLY A 89 -14.15 31.47 -8.55
C GLY A 89 -14.92 32.13 -7.41
N GLU A 90 -15.96 31.48 -6.88
CA GLU A 90 -16.62 31.95 -5.66
C GLU A 90 -15.68 31.83 -4.44
N ALA A 91 -15.92 32.64 -3.41
CA ALA A 91 -15.04 32.74 -2.25
C ALA A 91 -14.91 31.39 -1.52
N ALA A 92 -13.82 30.67 -1.82
CA ALA A 92 -13.54 29.32 -1.27
C ALA A 92 -13.55 29.28 0.28
N ALA A 93 -13.36 30.43 0.94
CA ALA A 93 -13.40 30.54 2.40
C ALA A 93 -14.82 30.47 2.97
N GLU A 94 -15.83 31.02 2.26
CA GLU A 94 -17.24 30.96 2.67
C GLU A 94 -17.82 29.57 2.41
N LEU A 95 -17.58 29.03 1.22
CA LEU A 95 -17.98 27.68 0.83
C LEU A 95 -17.33 26.60 1.69
N GLY A 96 -16.11 26.84 2.20
CA GLY A 96 -15.41 25.91 3.08
C GLY A 96 -16.10 25.69 4.44
N ARG A 97 -16.94 26.64 4.89
CA ARG A 97 -17.71 26.50 6.14
C ARG A 97 -18.97 25.66 5.95
N GLU A 98 -19.47 25.55 4.73
CA GLU A 98 -20.66 24.78 4.39
C GLU A 98 -20.36 23.33 4.05
N ALA A 99 -19.07 22.99 3.79
CA ALA A 99 -18.66 21.64 3.46
C ALA A 99 -18.89 20.69 4.64
N LYS A 100 -19.60 19.60 4.40
CA LYS A 100 -19.92 18.56 5.40
C LYS A 100 -18.76 17.58 5.62
N ASN A 101 -17.76 17.59 4.75
CA ASN A 101 -16.56 16.81 4.97
C ASN A 101 -15.84 17.28 6.24
N ILE A 102 -15.44 16.35 7.12
CA ILE A 102 -14.80 16.66 8.41
C ILE A 102 -13.49 17.48 8.25
N LEU A 103 -12.86 17.38 7.09
CA LEU A 103 -11.65 18.14 6.73
C LEU A 103 -12.00 19.39 5.89
N GLY A 104 -13.26 19.79 5.85
CA GLY A 104 -13.74 20.91 5.08
C GLY A 104 -13.59 20.74 3.56
N LEU A 105 -13.64 21.85 2.83
CA LEU A 105 -13.54 21.87 1.38
C LEU A 105 -12.24 21.23 0.82
N PRO A 106 -11.04 21.41 1.43
CA PRO A 106 -9.84 20.71 0.96
C PRO A 106 -9.95 19.19 1.04
N GLY A 107 -10.58 18.68 2.12
CA GLY A 107 -10.83 17.25 2.26
C GLY A 107 -11.82 16.73 1.22
N ALA A 108 -12.93 17.45 1.01
CA ALA A 108 -13.91 17.11 0.00
C ALA A 108 -13.30 17.09 -1.41
N ARG A 109 -12.50 18.10 -1.79
CA ARG A 109 -11.80 18.16 -3.07
C ARG A 109 -10.80 17.02 -3.26
N LEU A 110 -10.01 16.72 -2.21
CA LEU A 110 -9.07 15.61 -2.27
C LEU A 110 -9.79 14.28 -2.46
N ALA A 111 -10.88 14.07 -1.71
CA ALA A 111 -11.66 12.83 -1.79
C ALA A 111 -12.35 12.68 -3.15
N ASP A 112 -12.97 13.73 -3.68
CA ASP A 112 -13.55 13.74 -5.02
C ASP A 112 -12.49 13.42 -6.08
N TYR A 113 -11.32 14.04 -5.98
CA TYR A 113 -10.22 13.78 -6.90
C TYR A 113 -9.75 12.32 -6.83
N LEU A 114 -9.52 11.79 -5.64
CA LEU A 114 -9.02 10.42 -5.46
C LEU A 114 -10.07 9.38 -5.87
N PHE A 115 -11.34 9.61 -5.53
CA PHE A 115 -12.41 8.66 -5.80
C PHE A 115 -12.99 8.83 -7.20
N ASN A 116 -13.56 10.01 -7.52
CA ASN A 116 -14.30 10.22 -8.76
C ASN A 116 -13.40 10.48 -9.98
N GLN A 117 -12.25 11.18 -9.80
CA GLN A 117 -11.36 11.52 -10.91
C GLN A 117 -10.31 10.43 -11.18
N LEU A 118 -9.86 9.70 -10.16
CA LEU A 118 -8.85 8.66 -10.33
C LEU A 118 -9.48 7.27 -10.49
N PHE A 119 -9.45 6.44 -9.46
CA PHE A 119 -9.66 4.99 -9.60
C PHE A 119 -10.83 4.44 -8.77
N GLY A 120 -11.71 5.28 -8.25
CA GLY A 120 -12.88 4.84 -7.48
C GLY A 120 -12.50 3.93 -6.31
N TRP A 121 -13.16 2.77 -6.22
CA TRP A 121 -12.84 1.77 -5.18
C TRP A 121 -11.41 1.23 -5.27
N GLY A 122 -10.76 1.30 -6.42
CA GLY A 122 -9.35 0.93 -6.58
C GLY A 122 -8.39 1.73 -5.71
N ILE A 123 -8.78 2.97 -5.30
CA ILE A 123 -7.92 3.86 -4.49
C ILE A 123 -7.52 3.24 -3.15
N VAL A 124 -8.31 2.31 -2.61
CA VAL A 124 -8.02 1.58 -1.37
C VAL A 124 -6.66 0.86 -1.46
N PHE A 125 -6.32 0.32 -2.63
CA PHE A 125 -5.02 -0.36 -2.85
C PHE A 125 -3.86 0.62 -2.93
N ALA A 126 -4.06 1.82 -3.49
CA ALA A 126 -3.04 2.87 -3.44
C ALA A 126 -2.76 3.29 -1.99
N LEU A 127 -3.82 3.51 -1.20
CA LEU A 127 -3.67 3.85 0.22
C LEU A 127 -3.05 2.71 1.01
N SER A 128 -3.41 1.44 0.76
CA SER A 128 -2.80 0.29 1.42
C SER A 128 -1.30 0.19 1.14
N TYR A 129 -0.86 0.54 -0.08
CA TYR A 129 0.57 0.62 -0.40
C TYR A 129 1.27 1.75 0.35
N VAL A 130 0.65 2.93 0.49
CA VAL A 130 1.21 4.03 1.28
C VAL A 130 1.32 3.64 2.76
N VAL A 131 0.31 2.95 3.31
CA VAL A 131 0.34 2.38 4.67
C VAL A 131 1.50 1.39 4.82
N TYR A 132 1.67 0.51 3.85
CA TYR A 132 2.80 -0.43 3.81
C TYR A 132 4.14 0.31 3.83
N LEU A 133 4.30 1.35 3.00
CA LEU A 133 5.52 2.16 2.93
C LEU A 133 5.85 2.82 4.26
N PHE A 134 4.91 3.58 4.86
CA PHE A 134 5.21 4.28 6.10
C PHE A 134 5.45 3.31 7.26
N ALA A 135 4.71 2.22 7.33
CA ALA A 135 4.92 1.19 8.35
C ALA A 135 6.34 0.63 8.29
N HIS A 136 6.84 0.36 7.07
CA HIS A 136 8.19 -0.15 6.89
C HIS A 136 9.27 0.91 7.16
N LEU A 137 9.04 2.15 6.77
CA LEU A 137 9.98 3.26 7.03
C LEU A 137 10.13 3.53 8.53
N ILE A 138 9.06 3.39 9.31
CA ILE A 138 9.07 3.64 10.76
C ILE A 138 9.65 2.42 11.52
N TRP A 139 9.13 1.22 11.25
CA TRP A 139 9.43 0.04 12.09
C TRP A 139 10.48 -0.90 11.52
N ARG A 140 10.66 -0.98 10.20
CA ARG A 140 11.56 -1.93 9.55
C ARG A 140 12.39 -1.31 8.42
N PRO A 141 13.37 -0.46 8.72
CA PRO A 141 14.11 0.29 7.68
C PRO A 141 15.02 -0.58 6.78
N ARG A 142 15.24 -1.87 7.11
CA ARG A 142 16.13 -2.77 6.35
C ARG A 142 15.37 -3.89 5.66
N ILE A 143 14.55 -3.54 4.68
CA ILE A 143 13.89 -4.52 3.82
C ILE A 143 14.56 -4.48 2.44
N ALA A 144 14.72 -5.66 1.84
CA ALA A 144 15.27 -5.76 0.50
C ALA A 144 14.40 -4.96 -0.50
N PRO A 145 15.01 -4.15 -1.38
CA PRO A 145 14.29 -3.22 -2.26
C PRO A 145 13.27 -3.93 -3.18
N TYR A 146 13.51 -5.19 -3.54
CA TYR A 146 12.58 -5.97 -4.36
C TYR A 146 11.18 -6.12 -3.71
N ARG A 147 11.08 -6.13 -2.37
CA ARG A 147 9.78 -6.25 -1.67
C ARG A 147 8.92 -5.02 -1.85
N TYR A 148 9.51 -3.83 -1.93
CA TYR A 148 8.78 -2.60 -2.23
C TYR A 148 8.22 -2.63 -3.64
N ILE A 149 9.04 -3.07 -4.61
CA ILE A 149 8.64 -3.19 -6.01
C ILE A 149 7.53 -4.24 -6.15
N THR A 150 7.67 -5.41 -5.52
CA THR A 150 6.65 -6.45 -5.55
C THR A 150 5.33 -5.96 -4.94
N SER A 151 5.38 -5.30 -3.78
CA SER A 151 4.17 -4.73 -3.15
C SER A 151 3.54 -3.63 -4.01
N PHE A 152 4.36 -2.78 -4.66
CA PHE A 152 3.87 -1.77 -5.62
C PHE A 152 3.13 -2.42 -6.79
N LEU A 153 3.73 -3.45 -7.41
CA LEU A 153 3.11 -4.16 -8.54
C LEU A 153 1.81 -4.86 -8.15
N ILE A 154 1.77 -5.50 -6.98
CA ILE A 154 0.56 -6.15 -6.46
C ILE A 154 -0.56 -5.13 -6.23
N ASN A 155 -0.28 -4.06 -5.49
CA ASN A 155 -1.28 -3.03 -5.21
C ASN A 155 -1.69 -2.26 -6.47
N GLY A 156 -0.74 -1.99 -7.38
CA GLY A 156 -1.01 -1.34 -8.67
C GLY A 156 -1.90 -2.19 -9.58
N PHE A 157 -1.65 -3.50 -9.65
CA PHE A 157 -2.52 -4.42 -10.39
C PHE A 157 -3.94 -4.44 -9.79
N LEU A 158 -4.06 -4.60 -8.47
CA LEU A 158 -5.36 -4.64 -7.79
C LEU A 158 -6.11 -3.31 -7.91
N LEU A 159 -5.42 -2.18 -7.86
CA LEU A 159 -5.99 -0.85 -8.08
C LEU A 159 -6.66 -0.77 -9.45
N LEU A 160 -5.94 -1.11 -10.53
CA LEU A 160 -6.47 -1.07 -11.89
C LEU A 160 -7.57 -2.10 -12.10
N TRP A 161 -7.35 -3.34 -11.62
CA TRP A 161 -8.31 -4.42 -11.77
C TRP A 161 -9.64 -4.11 -11.09
N VAL A 162 -9.60 -3.67 -9.82
CA VAL A 162 -10.83 -3.31 -9.07
C VAL A 162 -11.50 -2.08 -9.67
N SER A 163 -10.74 -1.09 -10.14
CA SER A 163 -11.27 0.09 -10.79
C SER A 163 -12.08 -0.25 -12.05
N VAL A 164 -11.51 -1.10 -12.94
CA VAL A 164 -12.20 -1.55 -14.17
C VAL A 164 -13.40 -2.45 -13.84
N ALA A 165 -13.25 -3.37 -12.90
CA ALA A 165 -14.34 -4.25 -12.47
C ALA A 165 -15.50 -3.46 -11.85
N ALA A 166 -15.20 -2.45 -11.02
CA ALA A 166 -16.21 -1.59 -10.40
C ALA A 166 -16.93 -0.70 -11.44
N ALA A 167 -16.21 -0.17 -12.44
CA ALA A 167 -16.81 0.55 -13.56
C ALA A 167 -17.75 -0.37 -14.36
N GLY A 168 -17.31 -1.60 -14.65
CA GLY A 168 -18.14 -2.60 -15.32
C GLY A 168 -19.39 -2.96 -14.51
N LEU A 169 -19.25 -3.14 -13.20
CA LEU A 169 -20.37 -3.43 -12.31
C LEU A 169 -21.36 -2.25 -12.27
N GLN A 170 -20.88 -1.02 -12.18
CA GLN A 170 -21.73 0.18 -12.21
C GLN A 170 -22.51 0.31 -13.53
N SER A 171 -21.92 -0.10 -14.66
CA SER A 171 -22.60 -0.08 -15.97
C SER A 171 -23.78 -1.06 -16.04
N LEU A 172 -23.76 -2.15 -15.26
CA LEU A 172 -24.86 -3.12 -15.17
C LEU A 172 -25.98 -2.63 -14.24
N PHE A 173 -25.66 -1.80 -13.27
CA PHE A 173 -26.60 -1.24 -12.30
C PHE A 173 -26.54 0.29 -12.38
N PRO A 174 -27.10 0.91 -13.43
CA PRO A 174 -27.10 2.36 -13.54
C PRO A 174 -27.84 2.96 -12.35
N SER A 175 -27.14 3.78 -11.60
CA SER A 175 -27.67 4.49 -10.44
C SER A 175 -27.32 5.97 -10.59
N ASP A 176 -28.24 6.85 -10.19
CA ASP A 176 -27.99 8.30 -10.10
C ASP A 176 -27.06 8.64 -8.92
N SER A 177 -26.02 7.84 -8.72
CA SER A 177 -25.07 8.02 -7.65
C SER A 177 -24.05 9.08 -8.02
N PHE A 178 -23.74 9.98 -7.09
CA PHE A 178 -22.64 10.93 -7.22
C PHE A 178 -21.26 10.25 -7.22
N LEU A 179 -21.19 8.97 -6.83
CA LEU A 179 -19.98 8.18 -6.78
C LEU A 179 -19.75 7.44 -8.09
N ARG A 180 -18.58 7.65 -8.68
CA ARG A 180 -18.09 6.85 -9.79
C ARG A 180 -17.31 5.65 -9.22
N TRP A 181 -17.90 4.46 -9.28
CA TRP A 181 -17.32 3.28 -8.63
C TRP A 181 -15.94 2.91 -9.16
N GLY A 182 -15.74 3.04 -10.47
CA GLY A 182 -14.43 2.84 -11.08
C GLY A 182 -13.57 4.10 -11.12
N GLY A 183 -14.14 5.26 -10.79
CA GLY A 183 -13.54 6.56 -11.05
C GLY A 183 -13.43 6.83 -12.56
N LEU A 184 -13.06 8.06 -12.94
CA LEU A 184 -12.96 8.44 -14.35
C LEU A 184 -11.96 7.54 -15.12
N ARG A 185 -10.80 7.24 -14.52
CA ARG A 185 -9.77 6.41 -15.17
C ARG A 185 -10.21 4.96 -15.33
N GLY A 186 -10.94 4.40 -14.37
CA GLY A 186 -11.50 3.06 -14.48
C GLY A 186 -12.58 2.97 -15.55
N GLU A 187 -13.45 3.99 -15.64
CA GLU A 187 -14.49 4.09 -16.68
C GLU A 187 -13.88 4.22 -18.09
N GLU A 188 -12.82 5.02 -18.25
CA GLU A 188 -12.08 5.15 -19.52
C GLU A 188 -11.51 3.80 -19.95
N LEU A 189 -10.80 3.09 -19.04
CA LEU A 189 -10.23 1.78 -19.30
C LEU A 189 -11.32 0.74 -19.60
N PHE A 190 -12.40 0.71 -18.80
CA PHE A 190 -13.54 -0.15 -19.02
C PHE A 190 -14.13 0.07 -20.42
N THR A 191 -14.39 1.33 -20.79
CA THR A 191 -14.99 1.69 -22.07
C THR A 191 -14.09 1.30 -23.23
N TYR A 192 -12.78 1.50 -23.10
CA TYR A 192 -11.81 1.11 -24.11
C TYR A 192 -11.83 -0.41 -24.38
N ILE A 193 -11.77 -1.22 -23.30
CA ILE A 193 -11.80 -2.67 -23.40
C ILE A 193 -13.17 -3.15 -23.92
N TYR A 194 -14.26 -2.61 -23.37
CA TYR A 194 -15.63 -2.96 -23.73
C TYR A 194 -15.90 -2.72 -25.24
N ARG A 195 -15.46 -1.58 -25.77
CA ARG A 195 -15.61 -1.26 -27.20
C ARG A 195 -14.80 -2.20 -28.11
N GLY A 196 -13.67 -2.71 -27.63
CA GLY A 196 -12.81 -3.61 -28.41
C GLY A 196 -13.32 -5.05 -28.46
N ILE A 197 -13.77 -5.61 -27.33
CA ILE A 197 -14.05 -7.05 -27.20
C ILE A 197 -15.44 -7.38 -26.61
N GLY A 198 -16.26 -6.36 -26.33
CA GLY A 198 -17.58 -6.53 -25.75
C GLY A 198 -17.57 -7.01 -24.30
N ILE A 199 -18.77 -7.23 -23.72
CA ILE A 199 -18.92 -7.61 -22.30
C ILE A 199 -18.37 -9.01 -22.01
N ALA A 200 -18.59 -9.97 -22.91
CA ALA A 200 -18.09 -11.34 -22.72
C ALA A 200 -16.55 -11.40 -22.73
N GLY A 201 -15.91 -10.65 -23.65
CA GLY A 201 -14.46 -10.51 -23.70
C GLY A 201 -13.89 -9.81 -22.47
N LEU A 202 -14.54 -8.74 -22.00
CA LEU A 202 -14.16 -8.04 -20.78
C LEU A 202 -14.18 -8.98 -19.56
N LEU A 203 -15.28 -9.73 -19.35
CA LEU A 203 -15.39 -10.69 -18.25
C LEU A 203 -14.31 -11.78 -18.35
N GLY A 204 -14.04 -12.27 -19.57
CA GLY A 204 -12.96 -13.21 -19.83
C GLY A 204 -11.59 -12.66 -19.46
N VAL A 205 -11.27 -11.43 -19.87
CA VAL A 205 -10.01 -10.75 -19.51
C VAL A 205 -9.89 -10.53 -18.00
N LEU A 206 -10.95 -10.05 -17.35
CA LEU A 206 -10.94 -9.85 -15.88
C LEU A 206 -10.74 -11.18 -15.15
N ALA A 207 -11.45 -12.24 -15.53
CA ALA A 207 -11.30 -13.56 -14.90
C ALA A 207 -9.90 -14.14 -15.14
N PHE A 208 -9.38 -14.06 -16.38
CA PHE A 208 -8.08 -14.60 -16.74
C PHE A 208 -6.93 -13.86 -16.06
N THR A 209 -6.96 -12.53 -16.02
CA THR A 209 -5.93 -11.72 -15.37
C THR A 209 -5.95 -11.94 -13.84
N LEU A 210 -7.14 -12.09 -13.23
CA LEU A 210 -7.25 -12.43 -11.82
C LEU A 210 -6.68 -13.83 -11.52
N LEU A 211 -6.95 -14.81 -12.41
CA LEU A 211 -6.41 -16.17 -12.28
C LEU A 211 -4.88 -16.16 -12.35
N ILE A 212 -4.30 -15.48 -13.35
CA ILE A 212 -2.83 -15.34 -13.45
C ILE A 212 -2.27 -14.70 -12.18
N PHE A 213 -2.89 -13.63 -11.71
CA PHE A 213 -2.47 -12.95 -10.50
C PHE A 213 -2.53 -13.87 -9.27
N ALA A 214 -3.63 -14.59 -9.08
CA ALA A 214 -3.81 -15.53 -7.99
C ALA A 214 -2.77 -16.67 -8.02
N VAL A 215 -2.47 -17.21 -9.21
CA VAL A 215 -1.43 -18.24 -9.39
C VAL A 215 -0.04 -17.69 -9.06
N THR A 216 0.26 -16.46 -9.49
CA THR A 216 1.56 -15.82 -9.25
C THR A 216 1.77 -15.48 -7.77
N CYS A 217 0.72 -15.04 -7.08
CA CYS A 217 0.80 -14.62 -5.68
C CYS A 217 0.63 -15.76 -4.67
N SER A 218 0.02 -16.90 -5.06
CA SER A 218 -0.35 -17.97 -4.15
C SER A 218 0.08 -19.35 -4.63
N SER A 219 1.05 -19.94 -3.92
CA SER A 219 1.44 -21.34 -4.13
C SER A 219 0.29 -22.34 -3.91
N ARG A 220 -0.71 -21.98 -3.11
CA ARG A 220 -1.90 -22.82 -2.86
C ARG A 220 -2.79 -22.91 -4.10
N VAL A 221 -3.00 -21.79 -4.81
CA VAL A 221 -3.77 -21.76 -6.05
C VAL A 221 -3.05 -22.57 -7.12
N LEU A 222 -1.72 -22.39 -7.24
CA LEU A 222 -0.90 -23.17 -8.16
C LEU A 222 -1.01 -24.68 -7.89
N SER A 223 -0.90 -25.10 -6.62
CA SER A 223 -1.02 -26.51 -6.25
C SER A 223 -2.43 -27.09 -6.47
N ALA A 224 -3.47 -26.28 -6.31
CA ALA A 224 -4.86 -26.69 -6.57
C ALA A 224 -5.11 -26.91 -8.07
N ILE A 225 -4.50 -26.11 -8.93
CA ILE A 225 -4.58 -26.27 -10.40
C ILE A 225 -3.78 -27.49 -10.86
N GLN A 226 -2.57 -27.69 -10.32
CA GLN A 226 -1.69 -28.79 -10.70
C GLN A 226 -2.18 -30.14 -10.16
N ASN A 227 -2.86 -30.18 -9.02
CA ASN A 227 -3.40 -31.38 -8.39
C ASN A 227 -4.90 -31.19 -8.09
N PRO A 228 -5.78 -31.24 -9.11
CA PRO A 228 -7.20 -31.17 -8.87
C PRO A 228 -7.64 -32.39 -8.02
N LYS A 229 -8.13 -32.13 -6.81
CA LYS A 229 -8.76 -33.17 -6.01
C LYS A 229 -10.06 -33.57 -6.69
N VAL A 230 -9.98 -34.54 -7.60
CA VAL A 230 -11.19 -35.14 -8.18
C VAL A 230 -11.99 -35.74 -7.01
N PRO A 231 -13.23 -35.31 -6.78
CA PRO A 231 -14.09 -35.96 -5.78
C PRO A 231 -14.16 -37.44 -6.11
N LYS A 232 -13.73 -38.30 -5.18
CA LYS A 232 -13.90 -39.75 -5.31
C LYS A 232 -15.39 -39.95 -5.45
N VAL A 233 -15.86 -40.28 -6.66
CA VAL A 233 -17.22 -40.76 -6.89
C VAL A 233 -17.38 -41.96 -5.98
N PRO A 234 -18.36 -42.00 -5.06
CA PRO A 234 -18.57 -43.17 -4.26
C PRO A 234 -18.79 -44.33 -5.21
N HIS A 235 -17.95 -45.37 -5.08
CA HIS A 235 -18.14 -46.63 -5.81
C HIS A 235 -19.52 -47.16 -5.40
N VAL A 236 -20.53 -46.87 -6.20
CA VAL A 236 -21.80 -47.60 -6.13
C VAL A 236 -21.46 -49.00 -6.58
N SER A 237 -21.28 -49.90 -5.63
CA SER A 237 -21.21 -51.32 -5.86
C SER A 237 -22.59 -51.75 -6.41
N VAL A 238 -22.73 -51.78 -7.74
CA VAL A 238 -23.88 -52.38 -8.39
C VAL A 238 -23.82 -53.87 -8.01
N PRO A 239 -24.79 -54.42 -7.28
CA PRO A 239 -24.81 -55.84 -7.00
C PRO A 239 -24.87 -56.57 -8.35
N ARG A 240 -23.87 -57.40 -8.65
CA ARG A 240 -23.94 -58.29 -9.81
C ARG A 240 -25.20 -59.15 -9.67
N PRO A 241 -26.12 -59.13 -10.64
CA PRO A 241 -27.23 -60.06 -10.61
C PRO A 241 -26.64 -61.48 -10.66
N GLU A 242 -26.89 -62.29 -9.64
CA GLU A 242 -26.55 -63.69 -9.62
C GLU A 242 -27.42 -64.42 -10.67
N MET A 243 -27.07 -64.33 -11.95
CA MET A 243 -27.72 -65.05 -13.03
C MET A 243 -27.26 -66.52 -13.14
N GLY A 244 -26.32 -66.94 -12.26
CA GLY A 244 -25.83 -68.33 -12.25
C GLY A 244 -26.74 -69.35 -11.56
N GLY A 245 -27.62 -68.91 -10.65
CA GLY A 245 -28.44 -69.80 -9.85
C GLY A 245 -29.78 -70.28 -10.50
N PHE A 246 -30.23 -69.50 -11.50
CA PHE A 246 -31.50 -69.80 -12.15
C PHE A 246 -31.36 -70.85 -13.27
N PHE A 247 -30.34 -70.84 -14.02
CA PHE A 247 -30.07 -71.80 -15.09
C PHE A 247 -29.57 -73.15 -14.61
N SER A 248 -28.86 -73.25 -13.48
CA SER A 248 -28.42 -74.48 -12.89
C SER A 248 -29.60 -75.31 -12.32
N ARG A 249 -30.69 -74.72 -11.85
CA ARG A 249 -31.91 -75.41 -11.35
C ARG A 249 -32.79 -75.88 -12.47
N LEU A 250 -32.72 -75.34 -13.68
CA LEU A 250 -33.55 -75.83 -14.82
C LEU A 250 -32.97 -77.08 -15.51
N PHE A 251 -31.64 -77.25 -15.46
CA PHE A 251 -31.00 -78.44 -16.07
C PHE A 251 -30.75 -79.63 -15.11
N SER A 252 -31.02 -79.47 -13.83
CA SER A 252 -30.84 -80.55 -12.87
C SER A 252 -32.10 -81.43 -12.63
N ARG A 253 -33.16 -81.30 -13.43
CA ARG A 253 -34.39 -82.06 -13.30
C ARG A 253 -34.66 -83.00 -14.48
N LYS A 254 -33.65 -83.82 -14.85
CA LYS A 254 -33.81 -85.02 -15.70
C LYS A 254 -32.61 -85.93 -15.47
N LYS A 255 -32.77 -86.75 -14.44
CA LYS A 255 -32.34 -88.18 -14.42
C LYS A 255 -33.18 -88.86 -13.35
#